data_8a5899f70bd3491583a59e914bc03322
#
_entry.id   8a5899f70bd3491583a59e914bc03322
#
_cell.length_a   1.000
_cell.length_b   1.000
_cell.length_c   1.000
_cell.angle_alpha   90.00
_cell.angle_beta   90.00
_cell.angle_gamma   90.00
#
_symmetry.space_group_name_H-M   'P 1'
#
loop_
_entity.id
_entity.type
_entity.pdbx_description
1 polymer ?
#
loop_
_entity_poly.entity_id
_entity_poly.type
_entity_poly.pdbx_seq_one_letter_code
_entity_poly.pdbx_strand_id
1 'polypeptide(L)'
;YKTVFGHFRKWCKSGIWQQTWIHLLEKYKSHLDMSSVDLDGSHTPALRGGSQVAYQGRKKKKTTNALFLTDRQGLPLAMSEPIAGNHNDIYQIDINFKGMLDTLIKAKIRIKGLFMNADAGFDSKELRELCDKLEIIPNIAINNRNGKSNNDTKILDDLLYAERYSIERTNAWIDSFRTLLNRFDFTSSSWSSFNFIGFIVLLLKKINKNKKSR
;
A
#
# COMPACT_ATOMS: atom_id res chain seq x y z
N TYR A 1 19.07 -21.33 15.05
CA TYR A 1 17.91 -21.07 14.20
C TYR A 1 16.64 -20.82 15.00
N LYS A 2 16.22 -21.75 15.90
CA LYS A 2 14.99 -21.63 16.70
C LYS A 2 14.93 -20.33 17.51
N THR A 3 16.03 -19.92 18.14
CA THR A 3 16.12 -18.70 18.94
C THR A 3 15.90 -17.44 18.09
N VAL A 4 16.62 -17.31 16.96
CA VAL A 4 16.49 -16.16 16.05
C VAL A 4 15.09 -16.05 15.51
N PHE A 5 14.49 -17.14 15.04
CA PHE A 5 13.12 -17.18 14.56
C PHE A 5 12.10 -16.87 15.67
N GLY A 6 12.38 -17.31 16.90
CA GLY A 6 11.56 -16.98 18.07
C GLY A 6 11.53 -15.49 18.36
N HIS A 7 12.65 -14.79 18.29
CA HIS A 7 12.74 -13.34 18.43
C HIS A 7 12.02 -12.61 17.29
N PHE A 8 12.24 -13.03 16.04
CA PHE A 8 11.53 -12.46 14.89
C PHE A 8 10.01 -12.57 15.05
N ARG A 9 9.49 -13.75 15.44
CA ARG A 9 8.05 -13.92 15.71
C ARG A 9 7.52 -13.01 16.81
N LYS A 10 8.29 -12.80 17.89
CA LYS A 10 7.91 -11.86 18.95
C LYS A 10 7.79 -10.43 18.38
N TRP A 11 8.77 -9.98 17.60
CA TRP A 11 8.75 -8.67 16.97
C TRP A 11 7.62 -8.50 15.96
N CYS A 12 7.27 -9.54 15.19
CA CYS A 12 6.10 -9.51 14.31
C CYS A 12 4.80 -9.32 15.10
N LYS A 13 4.63 -10.08 16.21
CA LYS A 13 3.43 -10.00 17.05
C LYS A 13 3.29 -8.67 17.78
N SER A 14 4.40 -8.05 18.18
CA SER A 14 4.39 -6.75 18.87
C SER A 14 4.26 -5.55 17.93
N GLY A 15 4.23 -5.77 16.60
CA GLY A 15 4.13 -4.69 15.61
C GLY A 15 5.38 -3.80 15.51
N ILE A 16 6.53 -4.26 16.00
CA ILE A 16 7.73 -3.43 16.09
C ILE A 16 8.24 -2.98 14.73
N TRP A 17 8.05 -3.78 13.67
CA TRP A 17 8.47 -3.43 12.32
C TRP A 17 7.64 -2.30 11.72
N GLN A 18 6.33 -2.28 11.98
CA GLN A 18 5.46 -1.17 11.60
C GLN A 18 5.80 0.09 12.39
N GLN A 19 6.03 -0.02 13.69
CA GLN A 19 6.45 1.12 14.52
C GLN A 19 7.78 1.71 14.06
N THR A 20 8.76 0.85 13.74
CA THR A 20 10.04 1.25 13.17
C THR A 20 9.86 1.95 11.83
N TRP A 21 8.97 1.45 10.97
CA TRP A 21 8.63 2.08 9.71
C TRP A 21 8.05 3.47 9.92
N ILE A 22 7.06 3.63 10.78
CA ILE A 22 6.43 4.93 11.12
C ILE A 22 7.48 5.93 11.61
N HIS A 23 8.38 5.50 12.50
CA HIS A 23 9.46 6.35 13.01
C HIS A 23 10.43 6.79 11.89
N LEU A 24 10.78 5.90 10.97
CA LEU A 24 11.62 6.23 9.82
C LEU A 24 10.92 7.17 8.83
N LEU A 25 9.63 6.98 8.57
CA LEU A 25 8.84 7.91 7.77
C LEU A 25 8.85 9.32 8.39
N GLU A 26 8.58 9.43 9.68
CA GLU A 26 8.62 10.72 10.39
C GLU A 26 10.00 11.38 10.26
N LYS A 27 11.07 10.62 10.50
CA LYS A 27 12.45 11.12 10.47
C LYS A 27 12.89 11.56 9.08
N TYR A 28 12.46 10.89 8.03
CA TYR A 28 12.92 11.09 6.68
C TYR A 28 11.85 11.64 5.72
N LYS A 29 10.76 12.20 6.25
CA LYS A 29 9.65 12.74 5.45
C LYS A 29 10.05 13.80 4.43
N SER A 30 11.14 14.53 4.65
CA SER A 30 11.69 15.50 3.68
C SER A 30 12.25 14.86 2.41
N HIS A 31 12.41 13.54 2.37
CA HIS A 31 12.86 12.79 1.19
C HIS A 31 11.68 12.21 0.39
N LEU A 32 10.45 12.35 0.90
CA LEU A 32 9.22 11.90 0.24
C LEU A 32 8.71 12.99 -0.70
N ASP A 33 8.13 12.58 -1.83
CA ASP A 33 7.40 13.48 -2.70
C ASP A 33 5.89 13.29 -2.47
N MET A 34 5.34 14.12 -1.59
CA MET A 34 3.93 14.07 -1.19
C MET A 34 3.03 14.96 -2.08
N SER A 35 3.48 15.37 -3.27
CA SER A 35 2.66 16.15 -4.21
C SER A 35 1.48 15.34 -4.75
N SER A 36 1.65 14.01 -4.86
CA SER A 36 0.58 13.05 -5.05
C SER A 36 0.92 11.73 -4.36
N VAL A 37 -0.09 10.90 -4.15
CA VAL A 37 0.07 9.51 -3.72
C VAL A 37 -0.69 8.59 -4.66
N ASP A 38 -0.22 7.36 -4.79
CA ASP A 38 -0.87 6.35 -5.61
C ASP A 38 -1.36 5.19 -4.74
N LEU A 39 -2.62 4.79 -4.94
CA LEU A 39 -3.26 3.66 -4.28
C LEU A 39 -3.45 2.52 -5.27
N ASP A 40 -2.99 1.32 -4.91
CA ASP A 40 -3.17 0.10 -5.71
C ASP A 40 -3.26 -1.15 -4.84
N GLY A 41 -3.81 -2.22 -5.38
CA GLY A 41 -3.90 -3.52 -4.74
C GLY A 41 -2.90 -4.51 -5.34
N SER A 42 -2.27 -5.32 -4.48
CA SER A 42 -1.35 -6.36 -4.94
C SER A 42 -1.68 -7.72 -4.36
N HIS A 43 -1.97 -8.67 -5.24
CA HIS A 43 -2.19 -10.08 -4.90
C HIS A 43 -0.90 -10.88 -4.93
N THR A 44 -0.33 -11.17 -3.79
CA THR A 44 0.88 -11.99 -3.65
C THR A 44 0.53 -13.49 -3.60
N PRO A 45 1.11 -14.34 -4.45
CA PRO A 45 0.92 -15.78 -4.38
C PRO A 45 1.36 -16.36 -3.02
N ALA A 46 0.51 -17.18 -2.41
CA ALA A 46 0.78 -17.82 -1.12
C ALA A 46 1.02 -19.32 -1.31
N LEU A 47 2.28 -19.73 -1.18
CA LEU A 47 2.69 -21.09 -1.53
C LEU A 47 2.39 -22.14 -0.45
N ARG A 48 2.23 -21.71 0.80
CA ARG A 48 2.00 -22.62 1.96
C ARG A 48 0.62 -22.50 2.60
N GLY A 49 -0.27 -21.64 2.06
CA GLY A 49 -1.52 -21.31 2.73
C GLY A 49 -1.28 -20.39 3.94
N GLY A 50 -2.19 -20.41 4.91
CA GLY A 50 -2.11 -19.60 6.14
C GLY A 50 -3.26 -18.62 6.29
N SER A 51 -3.14 -17.71 7.26
CA SER A 51 -4.16 -16.68 7.50
C SER A 51 -4.28 -15.71 6.33
N GLN A 52 -5.51 -15.29 5.99
CA GLN A 52 -5.78 -14.38 4.87
C GLN A 52 -5.24 -14.90 3.52
N VAL A 53 -5.40 -16.20 3.28
CA VAL A 53 -5.07 -16.86 2.02
C VAL A 53 -6.32 -17.47 1.43
N ALA A 54 -6.68 -17.10 0.20
CA ALA A 54 -7.80 -17.68 -0.54
C ALA A 54 -7.50 -17.75 -2.05
N TYR A 55 -8.31 -18.53 -2.78
CA TYR A 55 -8.15 -18.71 -4.20
C TYR A 55 -8.62 -17.49 -4.97
N GLN A 56 -7.73 -16.93 -5.81
CA GLN A 56 -8.01 -15.82 -6.71
C GLN A 56 -8.28 -16.35 -8.12
N GLY A 57 -9.52 -16.28 -8.57
CA GLY A 57 -9.97 -16.87 -9.84
C GLY A 57 -9.24 -16.32 -11.07
N ARG A 58 -9.02 -15.00 -11.14
CA ARG A 58 -8.31 -14.37 -12.28
C ARG A 58 -6.85 -14.82 -12.37
N LYS A 59 -6.16 -14.93 -11.22
CA LYS A 59 -4.76 -15.38 -11.17
C LYS A 59 -4.61 -16.90 -11.12
N LYS A 60 -5.71 -17.65 -10.96
CA LYS A 60 -5.75 -19.13 -10.81
C LYS A 60 -4.78 -19.64 -9.73
N LYS A 61 -4.61 -18.90 -8.65
CA LYS A 61 -3.68 -19.19 -7.55
C LYS A 61 -4.29 -18.82 -6.21
N LYS A 62 -3.79 -19.43 -5.13
CA LYS A 62 -4.03 -18.96 -3.77
C LYS A 62 -3.17 -17.74 -3.52
N THR A 63 -3.79 -16.63 -3.08
CA THR A 63 -3.11 -15.36 -2.86
C THR A 63 -3.52 -14.73 -1.54
N THR A 64 -2.71 -13.81 -1.07
CA THR A 64 -3.08 -12.77 -0.12
C THR A 64 -3.09 -11.45 -0.87
N ASN A 65 -4.11 -10.63 -0.67
CA ASN A 65 -4.18 -9.27 -1.20
C ASN A 65 -3.78 -8.27 -0.12
N ALA A 66 -3.15 -7.18 -0.49
CA ALA A 66 -3.00 -5.99 0.33
C ALA A 66 -3.02 -4.73 -0.55
N LEU A 67 -3.54 -3.64 0.00
CA LEU A 67 -3.46 -2.33 -0.62
C LEU A 67 -2.15 -1.67 -0.23
N PHE A 68 -1.57 -0.95 -1.17
CA PHE A 68 -0.35 -0.17 -0.98
C PHE A 68 -0.62 1.30 -1.31
N LEU A 69 -0.09 2.18 -0.48
CA LEU A 69 -0.06 3.61 -0.72
C LEU A 69 1.39 4.02 -0.92
N THR A 70 1.68 4.75 -1.99
CA THR A 70 3.03 5.17 -2.33
C THR A 70 3.09 6.68 -2.52
N ASP A 71 4.27 7.27 -2.36
CA ASP A 71 4.52 8.65 -2.78
C ASP A 71 4.64 8.74 -4.31
N ARG A 72 4.66 9.95 -4.86
CA ARG A 72 4.81 10.19 -6.32
C ARG A 72 6.05 9.54 -6.93
N GLN A 73 7.08 9.27 -6.15
CA GLN A 73 8.30 8.62 -6.62
C GLN A 73 8.22 7.08 -6.56
N GLY A 74 7.11 6.54 -6.06
CA GLY A 74 6.89 5.11 -5.86
C GLY A 74 7.51 4.57 -4.57
N LEU A 75 7.89 5.41 -3.59
CA LEU A 75 8.26 4.89 -2.28
C LEU A 75 7.01 4.45 -1.53
N PRO A 76 6.97 3.21 -1.00
CA PRO A 76 5.84 2.78 -0.20
C PRO A 76 5.71 3.65 1.05
N LEU A 77 4.50 4.09 1.35
CA LEU A 77 4.16 4.89 2.54
C LEU A 77 3.45 4.04 3.58
N ALA A 78 2.46 3.28 3.13
CA ALA A 78 1.65 2.42 3.98
C ALA A 78 1.14 1.20 3.22
N MET A 79 0.73 0.18 3.95
CA MET A 79 -0.04 -0.94 3.43
C MET A 79 -1.25 -1.20 4.32
N SER A 80 -2.30 -1.78 3.74
CA SER A 80 -3.46 -2.27 4.50
C SER A 80 -3.12 -3.50 5.32
N GLU A 81 -4.03 -3.88 6.21
CA GLU A 81 -4.02 -5.25 6.73
C GLU A 81 -4.17 -6.24 5.57
N PRO A 82 -3.57 -7.44 5.67
CA PRO A 82 -3.71 -8.48 4.67
C PRO A 82 -5.17 -8.91 4.48
N ILE A 83 -5.61 -9.00 3.24
CA ILE A 83 -6.95 -9.38 2.81
C ILE A 83 -6.88 -10.74 2.14
N ALA A 84 -7.87 -11.62 2.37
CA ALA A 84 -7.92 -12.91 1.70
C ALA A 84 -8.06 -12.74 0.16
N GLY A 85 -7.34 -13.54 -0.61
CA GLY A 85 -7.17 -13.35 -2.05
C GLY A 85 -8.44 -13.49 -2.91
N ASN A 86 -9.54 -13.98 -2.33
CA ASN A 86 -10.85 -14.04 -3.01
C ASN A 86 -11.62 -12.72 -2.99
N HIS A 87 -11.14 -11.72 -2.24
CA HIS A 87 -11.72 -10.38 -2.21
C HIS A 87 -11.05 -9.48 -3.26
N ASN A 88 -11.82 -8.51 -3.75
CA ASN A 88 -11.33 -7.44 -4.62
C ASN A 88 -10.69 -6.30 -3.79
N ASP A 89 -10.08 -5.33 -4.45
CA ASP A 89 -9.34 -4.25 -3.82
C ASP A 89 -10.24 -3.24 -3.06
N ILE A 90 -11.53 -3.17 -3.39
CA ILE A 90 -12.50 -2.32 -2.67
C ILE A 90 -13.15 -3.01 -1.46
N TYR A 91 -12.77 -4.26 -1.15
CA TYR A 91 -13.28 -4.94 0.03
C TYR A 91 -12.88 -4.21 1.30
N GLN A 92 -13.88 -3.77 2.11
CA GLN A 92 -13.67 -2.97 3.32
C GLN A 92 -12.72 -1.77 3.09
N ILE A 93 -12.87 -1.10 1.94
CA ILE A 93 -11.97 -0.04 1.51
C ILE A 93 -11.88 1.10 2.53
N ASP A 94 -12.97 1.44 3.19
CA ASP A 94 -13.02 2.49 4.21
C ASP A 94 -12.14 2.14 5.42
N ILE A 95 -12.19 0.92 5.91
CA ILE A 95 -11.38 0.44 7.04
C ILE A 95 -9.91 0.37 6.64
N ASN A 96 -9.62 -0.24 5.48
CA ASN A 96 -8.28 -0.44 4.99
C ASN A 96 -7.57 0.89 4.69
N PHE A 97 -8.27 1.80 4.02
CA PHE A 97 -7.70 3.11 3.67
C PHE A 97 -7.48 3.98 4.91
N LYS A 98 -8.43 4.01 5.87
CA LYS A 98 -8.23 4.68 7.17
C LYS A 98 -7.01 4.16 7.92
N GLY A 99 -6.80 2.84 7.95
CA GLY A 99 -5.64 2.23 8.59
C GLY A 99 -4.31 2.66 7.94
N MET A 100 -4.29 2.81 6.61
CA MET A 100 -3.11 3.34 5.91
C MET A 100 -2.87 4.83 6.21
N LEU A 101 -3.93 5.64 6.23
CA LEU A 101 -3.83 7.06 6.58
C LEU A 101 -3.39 7.27 8.03
N ASP A 102 -3.82 6.41 8.96
CA ASP A 102 -3.36 6.43 10.35
C ASP A 102 -1.84 6.23 10.46
N THR A 103 -1.25 5.42 9.58
CA THR A 103 0.21 5.28 9.47
C THR A 103 0.88 6.61 9.10
N LEU A 104 0.31 7.37 8.15
CA LEU A 104 0.82 8.68 7.76
C LEU A 104 0.66 9.70 8.89
N ILE A 105 -0.51 9.72 9.54
CA ILE A 105 -0.78 10.62 10.67
C ILE A 105 0.20 10.38 11.82
N LYS A 106 0.45 9.12 12.18
CA LYS A 106 1.45 8.74 13.20
C LYS A 106 2.87 9.15 12.81
N ALA A 107 3.19 9.15 11.52
CA ALA A 107 4.45 9.67 10.99
C ALA A 107 4.48 11.21 10.86
N LYS A 108 3.45 11.91 11.35
CA LYS A 108 3.29 13.37 11.24
C LYS A 108 3.35 13.89 9.80
N ILE A 109 2.80 13.11 8.88
CA ILE A 109 2.60 13.47 7.49
C ILE A 109 1.18 14.02 7.35
N ARG A 110 1.05 15.20 6.75
CA ARG A 110 -0.25 15.83 6.54
C ARG A 110 -1.01 15.09 5.44
N ILE A 111 -2.28 14.74 5.72
CA ILE A 111 -3.17 14.06 4.77
C ILE A 111 -4.19 15.02 4.12
N LYS A 112 -4.54 16.12 4.79
CA LYS A 112 -5.47 17.13 4.27
C LYS A 112 -4.90 17.81 3.02
N GLY A 113 -5.68 17.81 1.93
CA GLY A 113 -5.27 18.33 0.62
C GLY A 113 -4.35 17.39 -0.15
N LEU A 114 -4.19 16.14 0.31
CA LEU A 114 -3.41 15.13 -0.39
C LEU A 114 -4.10 14.75 -1.70
N PHE A 115 -3.36 14.74 -2.80
CA PHE A 115 -3.84 14.30 -4.09
C PHE A 115 -3.62 12.79 -4.25
N MET A 116 -4.69 12.01 -4.48
CA MET A 116 -4.60 10.56 -4.51
C MET A 116 -5.06 10.00 -5.86
N ASN A 117 -4.14 9.34 -6.57
CA ASN A 117 -4.45 8.57 -7.77
C ASN A 117 -4.86 7.13 -7.42
N ALA A 118 -5.86 6.60 -8.12
CA ALA A 118 -6.20 5.18 -8.08
C ALA A 118 -6.84 4.76 -9.41
N ASP A 119 -6.80 3.46 -9.72
CA ASP A 119 -7.42 2.96 -10.94
C ASP A 119 -8.96 2.89 -10.84
N ALA A 120 -9.62 2.58 -11.97
CA ALA A 120 -11.07 2.48 -12.04
C ALA A 120 -11.66 1.37 -11.14
N GLY A 121 -10.85 0.42 -10.69
CA GLY A 121 -11.26 -0.62 -9.74
C GLY A 121 -11.60 -0.04 -8.37
N PHE A 122 -11.02 1.12 -8.03
CA PHE A 122 -11.27 1.84 -6.78
C PHE A 122 -12.43 2.86 -6.87
N ASP A 123 -13.08 3.02 -8.03
CA ASP A 123 -14.19 3.96 -8.18
C ASP A 123 -15.43 3.48 -7.43
N SER A 124 -15.44 3.67 -6.13
CA SER A 124 -16.55 3.36 -5.24
C SER A 124 -17.04 4.62 -4.52
N LYS A 125 -18.34 4.63 -4.21
CA LYS A 125 -18.98 5.72 -3.47
C LYS A 125 -18.32 5.88 -2.08
N GLU A 126 -18.09 4.74 -1.40
CA GLU A 126 -17.52 4.71 -0.06
C GLU A 126 -16.13 5.37 -0.02
N LEU A 127 -15.25 5.08 -0.98
CA LEU A 127 -13.91 5.67 -1.01
C LEU A 127 -13.97 7.17 -1.32
N ARG A 128 -14.83 7.60 -2.26
CA ARG A 128 -14.99 9.03 -2.59
C ARG A 128 -15.54 9.83 -1.41
N GLU A 129 -16.59 9.35 -0.75
CA GLU A 129 -17.14 9.98 0.45
C GLU A 129 -16.14 10.05 1.59
N LEU A 130 -15.28 9.03 1.73
CA LEU A 130 -14.21 9.04 2.73
C LEU A 130 -13.14 10.08 2.39
N CYS A 131 -12.75 10.19 1.11
CA CYS A 131 -11.81 11.22 0.66
C CYS A 131 -12.37 12.62 0.94
N ASP A 132 -13.64 12.87 0.59
CA ASP A 132 -14.30 14.16 0.84
C ASP A 132 -14.30 14.52 2.33
N LYS A 133 -14.66 13.56 3.20
CA LYS A 133 -14.66 13.76 4.67
C LYS A 133 -13.28 14.08 5.23
N LEU A 134 -12.22 13.56 4.61
CA LEU A 134 -10.84 13.73 5.05
C LEU A 134 -10.11 14.85 4.30
N GLU A 135 -10.83 15.56 3.41
CA GLU A 135 -10.28 16.61 2.56
C GLU A 135 -9.09 16.10 1.72
N ILE A 136 -9.20 14.86 1.21
CA ILE A 136 -8.28 14.25 0.24
C ILE A 136 -8.88 14.45 -1.13
N ILE A 137 -8.08 14.81 -2.13
CA ILE A 137 -8.52 15.02 -3.52
C ILE A 137 -8.40 13.71 -4.29
N PRO A 138 -9.52 13.00 -4.58
CA PRO A 138 -9.47 11.72 -5.25
C PRO A 138 -9.36 11.90 -6.78
N ASN A 139 -8.27 11.46 -7.37
CA ASN A 139 -8.07 11.35 -8.82
C ASN A 139 -8.22 9.88 -9.25
N ILE A 140 -9.45 9.41 -9.25
CA ILE A 140 -9.81 8.02 -9.51
C ILE A 140 -10.45 7.91 -10.88
N ALA A 141 -9.92 7.07 -11.77
CA ALA A 141 -10.50 6.81 -13.08
C ALA A 141 -11.96 6.31 -12.95
N ILE A 142 -12.82 6.75 -13.88
CA ILE A 142 -14.23 6.40 -13.84
C ILE A 142 -14.42 4.95 -14.24
N ASN A 143 -15.17 4.20 -13.44
CA ASN A 143 -15.55 2.84 -13.77
C ASN A 143 -16.88 2.84 -14.57
N ASN A 144 -16.79 2.62 -15.87
CA ASN A 144 -17.96 2.59 -16.77
C ASN A 144 -19.00 1.51 -16.40
N ARG A 145 -18.65 0.53 -15.57
CA ARG A 145 -19.57 -0.53 -15.12
C ARG A 145 -20.52 -0.03 -14.02
N ASN A 146 -20.20 1.08 -13.35
CA ASN A 146 -21.02 1.66 -12.29
C ASN A 146 -22.21 2.47 -12.82
N GLY A 147 -22.46 2.51 -14.14
CA GLY A 147 -23.55 3.25 -14.77
C GLY A 147 -23.27 4.74 -14.92
N LYS A 148 -24.13 5.44 -15.70
CA LYS A 148 -23.96 6.86 -16.03
C LYS A 148 -24.42 7.85 -14.93
N SER A 149 -25.00 7.40 -13.82
CA SER A 149 -25.53 8.29 -12.80
C SER A 149 -24.40 8.91 -11.97
N ASN A 150 -24.08 10.16 -12.17
CA ASN A 150 -23.13 11.02 -11.46
C ASN A 150 -21.70 11.11 -12.02
N ASN A 151 -21.48 10.88 -13.31
CA ASN A 151 -20.16 11.11 -13.91
C ASN A 151 -19.84 12.61 -14.08
N ASP A 152 -20.86 13.47 -14.14
CA ASP A 152 -20.68 14.90 -14.44
C ASP A 152 -19.96 15.71 -13.34
N THR A 153 -19.84 15.14 -12.14
CA THR A 153 -19.13 15.78 -11.00
C THR A 153 -17.74 15.19 -10.72
N LYS A 154 -17.37 14.11 -11.43
CA LYS A 154 -16.09 13.43 -11.21
C LYS A 154 -15.03 14.05 -12.10
N ILE A 155 -14.13 14.80 -11.51
CA ILE A 155 -12.96 15.38 -12.19
C ILE A 155 -11.85 14.34 -12.20
N LEU A 156 -11.25 14.11 -13.37
CA LEU A 156 -10.05 13.33 -13.55
C LEU A 156 -8.96 14.23 -14.17
N ASP A 157 -7.84 14.35 -13.52
CA ASP A 157 -6.65 14.97 -14.07
C ASP A 157 -5.83 13.90 -14.78
N ASP A 158 -5.91 13.85 -16.11
CA ASP A 158 -5.25 12.83 -16.94
C ASP A 158 -3.72 12.90 -16.87
N LEU A 159 -3.15 14.09 -16.70
CA LEU A 159 -1.70 14.26 -16.60
C LEU A 159 -1.16 13.66 -15.30
N LEU A 160 -1.82 13.96 -14.18
CA LEU A 160 -1.47 13.39 -12.89
C LEU A 160 -1.82 11.91 -12.81
N TYR A 161 -2.91 11.48 -13.49
CA TYR A 161 -3.25 10.07 -13.57
C TYR A 161 -2.20 9.26 -14.34
N ALA A 162 -1.62 9.81 -15.40
CA ALA A 162 -0.55 9.17 -16.15
C ALA A 162 0.70 8.89 -15.29
N GLU A 163 0.93 9.67 -14.23
CA GLU A 163 2.04 9.47 -13.30
C GLU A 163 1.85 8.26 -12.38
N ARG A 164 0.64 7.68 -12.31
CA ARG A 164 0.33 6.49 -11.53
C ARG A 164 1.22 5.27 -11.82
N TYR A 165 1.92 5.25 -12.97
CA TYR A 165 2.92 4.21 -13.24
C TYR A 165 3.99 4.10 -12.14
N SER A 166 4.08 5.07 -11.25
CA SER A 166 5.02 5.06 -10.12
C SER A 166 4.77 3.88 -9.17
N ILE A 167 3.50 3.49 -8.98
CA ILE A 167 3.13 2.35 -8.12
C ILE A 167 3.54 1.01 -8.75
N GLU A 168 3.56 0.90 -10.08
CA GLU A 168 4.08 -0.29 -10.77
C GLU A 168 5.57 -0.48 -10.49
N ARG A 169 6.31 0.64 -10.36
CA ARG A 169 7.71 0.64 -9.92
C ARG A 169 7.86 0.13 -8.49
N THR A 170 6.94 0.52 -7.60
CA THR A 170 6.89 0.01 -6.23
C THR A 170 6.68 -1.49 -6.22
N ASN A 171 5.71 -1.98 -6.98
CA ASN A 171 5.44 -3.41 -7.10
C ASN A 171 6.69 -4.15 -7.61
N ALA A 172 7.38 -3.64 -8.64
CA ALA A 172 8.63 -4.22 -9.14
C ALA A 172 9.76 -4.21 -8.09
N TRP A 173 9.87 -3.15 -7.27
CA TRP A 173 10.85 -3.12 -6.18
C TRP A 173 10.52 -4.11 -5.07
N ILE A 174 9.25 -4.24 -4.68
CA ILE A 174 8.78 -5.21 -3.70
C ILE A 174 9.01 -6.63 -4.21
N ASP A 175 8.71 -6.89 -5.48
CA ASP A 175 8.91 -8.19 -6.13
C ASP A 175 10.39 -8.59 -6.25
N SER A 176 11.32 -7.63 -6.17
CA SER A 176 12.76 -7.93 -6.10
C SER A 176 13.16 -8.66 -4.80
N PHE A 177 12.32 -8.60 -3.75
CA PHE A 177 12.51 -9.36 -2.53
C PHE A 177 11.82 -10.71 -2.64
N ARG A 178 12.59 -11.80 -2.70
CA ARG A 178 12.06 -13.17 -2.87
C ARG A 178 10.95 -13.53 -1.88
N THR A 179 11.03 -13.05 -0.65
CA THR A 179 10.05 -13.30 0.42
C THR A 179 8.75 -12.52 0.24
N LEU A 180 8.76 -11.46 -0.60
CA LEU A 180 7.60 -10.63 -0.90
C LEU A 180 6.99 -10.99 -2.26
N LEU A 181 7.81 -11.41 -3.22
CA LEU A 181 7.33 -11.92 -4.52
C LEU A 181 6.40 -13.13 -4.35
N ASN A 182 6.73 -14.02 -3.41
CA ASN A 182 5.90 -15.16 -3.03
C ASN A 182 5.84 -15.26 -1.51
N ARG A 183 4.62 -15.34 -0.98
CA ARG A 183 4.40 -15.48 0.46
C ARG A 183 4.64 -16.94 0.88
N PHE A 184 5.61 -17.14 1.76
CA PHE A 184 5.88 -18.41 2.45
C PHE A 184 5.39 -18.38 3.89
N ASP A 185 5.02 -17.22 4.41
CA ASP A 185 4.63 -16.99 5.78
C ASP A 185 3.23 -17.49 6.06
N PHE A 186 3.08 -18.31 7.10
CA PHE A 186 1.79 -18.85 7.50
C PHE A 186 0.91 -17.78 8.18
N THR A 187 1.53 -16.88 8.96
CA THR A 187 0.80 -15.80 9.65
C THR A 187 0.84 -14.49 8.85
N SER A 188 -0.27 -13.76 8.85
CA SER A 188 -0.35 -12.43 8.25
C SER A 188 0.62 -11.46 8.90
N SER A 189 0.79 -11.52 10.24
CA SER A 189 1.72 -10.65 10.96
C SER A 189 3.18 -10.80 10.53
N SER A 190 3.65 -12.04 10.24
CA SER A 190 5.00 -12.25 9.71
C SER A 190 5.15 -11.71 8.30
N TRP A 191 4.15 -11.93 7.44
CA TRP A 191 4.17 -11.43 6.07
C TRP A 191 4.13 -9.89 6.01
N SER A 192 3.25 -9.24 6.80
CA SER A 192 3.22 -7.78 6.91
C SER A 192 4.55 -7.22 7.43
N SER A 193 5.17 -7.90 8.40
CA SER A 193 6.47 -7.52 8.94
C SER A 193 7.57 -7.54 7.88
N PHE A 194 7.59 -8.55 7.00
CA PHE A 194 8.53 -8.58 5.88
C PHE A 194 8.29 -7.46 4.88
N ASN A 195 7.03 -7.05 4.64
CA ASN A 195 6.73 -5.88 3.82
C ASN A 195 7.31 -4.60 4.44
N PHE A 196 7.11 -4.37 5.76
CA PHE A 196 7.71 -3.21 6.43
C PHE A 196 9.24 -3.24 6.41
N ILE A 197 9.87 -4.40 6.54
CA ILE A 197 11.34 -4.55 6.36
C ILE A 197 11.73 -4.16 4.92
N GLY A 198 10.97 -4.60 3.91
CA GLY A 198 11.15 -4.21 2.52
C GLY A 198 11.07 -2.69 2.32
N PHE A 199 10.07 -2.04 2.91
CA PHE A 199 9.90 -0.58 2.87
C PHE A 199 11.09 0.15 3.49
N ILE A 200 11.55 -0.32 4.65
CA ILE A 200 12.74 0.21 5.34
C ILE A 200 13.97 0.14 4.41
N VAL A 201 14.20 -1.01 3.78
CA VAL A 201 15.33 -1.19 2.86
C VAL A 201 15.23 -0.24 1.66
N LEU A 202 14.05 -0.07 1.07
CA LEU A 202 13.83 0.82 -0.07
C LEU A 202 14.09 2.28 0.31
N LEU A 203 13.56 2.74 1.44
CA LEU A 203 13.80 4.10 1.94
C LEU A 203 15.29 4.36 2.20
N LEU A 204 15.97 3.45 2.90
CA LEU A 204 17.40 3.59 3.19
C LEU A 204 18.26 3.60 1.91
N LYS A 205 17.94 2.79 0.92
CA LYS A 205 18.62 2.82 -0.40
C LYS A 205 18.46 4.20 -1.06
N LYS A 206 17.25 4.78 -1.02
CA LYS A 206 17.00 6.11 -1.60
C LYS A 206 17.79 7.20 -0.90
N ILE A 207 17.79 7.22 0.44
CA ILE A 207 18.55 8.19 1.23
C ILE A 207 20.05 8.11 0.91
N ASN A 208 20.59 6.90 0.82
CA ASN A 208 22.01 6.69 0.51
C ASN A 208 22.36 7.12 -0.92
N LYS A 209 21.45 6.92 -1.89
CA LYS A 209 21.66 7.41 -3.26
C LYS A 209 21.74 8.93 -3.31
N ASN A 210 20.83 9.62 -2.62
CA ASN A 210 20.80 11.08 -2.57
C ASN A 210 22.04 11.68 -1.88
N LYS A 211 22.67 10.96 -0.92
CA LYS A 211 23.93 11.38 -0.28
C LYS A 211 25.14 11.28 -1.22
N LYS A 212 25.13 10.33 -2.16
CA LYS A 212 26.23 10.16 -3.12
C LYS A 212 26.16 11.13 -4.31
N SER A 213 25.02 11.76 -4.53
CA SER A 213 24.76 12.72 -5.63
C SER A 213 25.00 14.18 -5.21
N ARG A 214 25.40 14.42 -3.96
CA ARG A 214 25.82 15.70 -3.40
C ARG A 214 27.33 15.71 -3.15
#